data_6b75fb4699dd6887a5e16694f1bbffd8
#
_entry.id   6b75fb4699dd6887a5e16694f1bbffd8
#
_cell.length_a   1.000
_cell.length_b   1.000
_cell.length_c   1.000
_cell.angle_alpha   90.00
_cell.angle_beta   90.00
_cell.angle_gamma   90.00
#
_symmetry.space_group_name_H-M   'P 1'
#
loop_
_entity.id
_entity.type
_entity.pdbx_description
1 polymer ?
#
loop_
_entity_poly.entity_id
_entity_poly.type
_entity_poly.pdbx_seq_one_letter_code
_entity_poly.pdbx_strand_id
1 'polypeptide(L)'
;MTLPKAVWAVDNCVREVIEAAKANDYEAIIIADHGNADNAINADGTPNTAHSLNPVPFIYVTNNNSATVKDGRLADVAPSILHIMGLEQPADMTGECLIQD
;
A
#
# COMPACT_ATOMS: atom_id res chain seq x y z
N MET A 1 -21.57 4.12 -9.78
CA MET A 1 -20.58 5.07 -9.20
C MET A 1 -19.52 5.35 -10.23
N THR A 2 -19.16 6.59 -10.46
CA THR A 2 -18.06 6.95 -11.36
C THR A 2 -16.71 6.69 -10.69
N LEU A 3 -15.67 6.47 -11.49
CA LEU A 3 -14.31 6.25 -10.97
C LEU A 3 -13.81 7.40 -10.08
N PRO A 4 -13.97 8.69 -10.45
CA PRO A 4 -13.56 9.79 -9.55
C PRO A 4 -14.27 9.77 -8.20
N LYS A 5 -15.55 9.42 -8.17
CA LYS A 5 -16.29 9.29 -6.90
C LYS A 5 -15.81 8.12 -6.06
N ALA A 6 -15.47 7.00 -6.70
CA ALA A 6 -14.92 5.83 -6.00
C ALA A 6 -13.57 6.16 -5.37
N VAL A 7 -12.68 6.81 -6.11
CA VAL A 7 -11.36 7.23 -5.61
C VAL A 7 -11.53 8.23 -4.46
N TRP A 8 -12.43 9.20 -4.59
CA TRP A 8 -12.72 10.18 -3.53
C TRP A 8 -13.19 9.49 -2.25
N ALA A 9 -14.11 8.52 -2.38
CA ALA A 9 -14.65 7.79 -1.23
C ALA A 9 -13.53 6.99 -0.51
N VAL A 10 -12.70 6.28 -1.27
CA VAL A 10 -11.56 5.54 -0.72
C VAL A 10 -10.58 6.48 -0.03
N ASP A 11 -10.24 7.60 -0.66
CA ASP A 11 -9.31 8.57 -0.09
C ASP A 11 -9.80 9.10 1.26
N ASN A 12 -11.09 9.43 1.37
CA ASN A 12 -11.66 9.88 2.63
C ASN A 12 -11.67 8.80 3.70
N CYS A 13 -12.00 7.57 3.33
CA CYS A 13 -11.97 6.43 4.27
C CYS A 13 -10.55 6.15 4.77
N VAL A 14 -9.57 6.17 3.87
CA VAL A 14 -8.16 5.98 4.23
C VAL A 14 -7.71 7.07 5.20
N ARG A 15 -8.06 8.33 4.93
CA ARG A 15 -7.72 9.43 5.83
C ARG A 15 -8.26 9.18 7.24
N GLU A 16 -9.52 8.80 7.37
CA GLU A 16 -10.14 8.54 8.67
C GLU A 16 -9.44 7.39 9.41
N VAL A 17 -9.13 6.32 8.71
CA VAL A 17 -8.42 5.17 9.29
C VAL A 17 -7.02 5.57 9.75
N ILE A 18 -6.28 6.31 8.93
CA ILE A 18 -4.92 6.75 9.25
C ILE A 18 -4.93 7.72 10.44
N GLU A 19 -5.86 8.66 10.47
CA GLU A 19 -5.98 9.58 11.61
C GLU A 19 -6.26 8.83 12.92
N ALA A 20 -7.16 7.83 12.89
CA ALA A 20 -7.45 7.01 14.05
C ALA A 20 -6.23 6.16 14.46
N ALA A 21 -5.52 5.60 13.50
CA ALA A 21 -4.30 4.81 13.76
C ALA A 21 -3.25 5.67 14.45
N LYS A 22 -2.99 6.86 13.93
CA LYS A 22 -2.00 7.79 14.52
C LYS A 22 -2.40 8.24 15.91
N ALA A 23 -3.70 8.48 16.14
CA ALA A 23 -4.21 8.89 17.45
C ALA A 23 -4.09 7.78 18.50
N ASN A 24 -3.95 6.53 18.08
CA ASN A 24 -3.85 5.37 18.98
C ASN A 24 -2.47 4.71 18.93
N ASP A 25 -1.45 5.41 18.48
CA ASP A 25 -0.05 4.95 18.40
C ASP A 25 0.16 3.73 17.50
N TYR A 26 -0.66 3.56 16.47
CA TYR A 26 -0.43 2.57 15.43
C TYR A 26 0.41 3.15 14.31
N GLU A 27 1.21 2.29 13.70
CA GLU A 27 1.79 2.54 12.40
C GLU A 27 0.92 1.88 11.34
N ALA A 28 1.02 2.34 10.09
CA ALA A 28 0.18 1.82 9.02
C ALA A 28 0.98 1.62 7.75
N ILE A 29 0.56 0.65 6.95
CA ILE A 29 1.06 0.45 5.59
C ILE A 29 -0.14 0.51 4.66
N ILE A 30 -0.04 1.32 3.62
CA ILE A 30 -1.06 1.44 2.58
C ILE A 30 -0.52 0.77 1.33
N ILE A 31 -1.23 -0.23 0.84
CA ILE A 31 -0.84 -1.00 -0.34
C ILE A 31 -2.04 -1.21 -1.26
N ALA A 32 -1.76 -1.77 -2.43
CA ALA A 32 -2.77 -2.36 -3.31
C ALA A 32 -2.26 -3.71 -3.80
N ASP A 33 -3.17 -4.62 -4.12
CA ASP A 33 -2.82 -5.93 -4.64
C ASP A 33 -2.62 -5.90 -6.17
N HIS A 34 -3.23 -4.92 -6.85
CA HIS A 34 -3.10 -4.70 -8.28
C HIS A 34 -3.53 -3.27 -8.62
N GLY A 35 -3.19 -2.82 -9.82
CA GLY A 35 -3.67 -1.54 -10.35
C GLY A 35 -5.05 -1.69 -10.99
N ASN A 36 -5.73 -0.57 -11.12
CA ASN A 36 -7.02 -0.44 -11.82
C ASN A 36 -7.24 1.01 -12.26
N ALA A 37 -7.35 1.93 -11.29
CA ALA A 37 -7.63 3.35 -11.56
C ALA A 37 -6.48 4.05 -12.29
N ASP A 38 -5.26 3.54 -12.21
CA ASP A 38 -4.08 4.06 -12.90
C ASP A 38 -4.16 3.86 -14.42
N ASN A 39 -5.04 2.97 -14.89
CA ASN A 39 -5.28 2.71 -16.31
C ASN A 39 -6.79 2.62 -16.55
N ALA A 40 -7.48 3.74 -16.34
CA ALA A 40 -8.94 3.80 -16.33
C ALA A 40 -9.56 3.79 -17.73
N ILE A 41 -8.81 4.19 -18.76
CA ILE A 41 -9.30 4.34 -20.13
C ILE A 41 -8.40 3.57 -21.08
N ASN A 42 -9.01 2.73 -21.92
CA ASN A 42 -8.30 2.02 -22.98
C ASN A 42 -7.85 2.98 -24.08
N ALA A 43 -6.95 2.53 -24.95
CA ALA A 43 -6.42 3.33 -26.06
C ALA A 43 -7.53 3.80 -27.04
N ASP A 44 -8.64 3.08 -27.11
CA ASP A 44 -9.80 3.42 -27.97
C ASP A 44 -10.79 4.35 -27.26
N GLY A 45 -10.53 4.78 -26.03
CA GLY A 45 -11.39 5.68 -25.27
C GLY A 45 -12.45 4.98 -24.43
N THR A 46 -12.57 3.65 -24.47
CA THR A 46 -13.54 2.92 -23.65
C THR A 46 -13.04 2.75 -22.22
N PRO A 47 -13.94 2.61 -21.22
CA PRO A 47 -13.52 2.35 -19.86
C PRO A 47 -12.77 1.03 -19.73
N ASN A 48 -11.64 1.05 -19.05
CA ASN A 48 -10.89 -0.16 -18.71
C ASN A 48 -11.40 -0.69 -17.38
N THR A 49 -12.00 -1.88 -17.38
CA THR A 49 -12.48 -2.56 -16.18
C THR A 49 -11.53 -3.69 -15.73
N ALA A 50 -10.49 -3.97 -16.53
CA ALA A 50 -9.50 -4.99 -16.19
C ALA A 50 -8.52 -4.48 -15.14
N HIS A 51 -7.89 -5.43 -14.42
CA HIS A 51 -6.84 -5.12 -13.46
C HIS A 51 -5.56 -4.74 -14.20
N SER A 52 -4.89 -3.68 -13.76
CA SER A 52 -3.63 -3.22 -14.33
C SER A 52 -2.47 -4.01 -13.76
N LEU A 53 -1.43 -4.24 -14.58
CA LEU A 53 -0.16 -4.83 -14.14
C LEU A 53 0.89 -3.78 -13.75
N ASN A 54 0.50 -2.51 -13.74
CA ASN A 54 1.39 -1.43 -13.33
C ASN A 54 1.77 -1.56 -11.85
N PRO A 55 2.93 -1.00 -11.45
CA PRO A 55 3.29 -0.93 -10.04
C PRO A 55 2.22 -0.24 -9.21
N VAL A 56 2.09 -0.66 -7.96
CA VAL A 56 1.14 -0.11 -7.00
C VAL A 56 1.89 0.52 -5.83
N PRO A 57 1.24 1.42 -5.08
CA PRO A 57 1.91 2.08 -3.97
C PRO A 57 2.20 1.14 -2.80
N PHE A 58 3.29 1.42 -2.10
CA PHE A 58 3.58 0.91 -0.77
C PHE A 58 3.96 2.12 0.07
N ILE A 59 3.09 2.53 0.97
CA ILE A 59 3.27 3.74 1.79
C ILE A 59 3.32 3.34 3.25
N TYR A 60 4.44 3.67 3.90
CA TYR A 60 4.62 3.43 5.34
C TYR A 60 4.35 4.72 6.10
N VAL A 61 3.33 4.70 6.95
CA VAL A 61 2.93 5.83 7.79
C VAL A 61 3.48 5.62 9.19
N THR A 62 4.46 6.43 9.57
CA THR A 62 5.16 6.33 10.85
C THR A 62 5.59 7.71 11.33
N ASN A 63 5.84 7.85 12.63
CA ASN A 63 6.45 9.04 13.21
C ASN A 63 7.99 9.00 13.14
N ASN A 64 8.57 7.90 12.66
CA ASN A 64 10.02 7.76 12.49
C ASN A 64 10.46 8.41 11.18
N ASN A 65 10.96 9.65 11.25
CA ASN A 65 11.36 10.43 10.08
C ASN A 65 12.60 9.89 9.37
N SER A 66 13.35 8.98 10.01
CA SER A 66 14.54 8.38 9.39
C SER A 66 14.23 7.10 8.60
N ALA A 67 13.02 6.58 8.72
CA ALA A 67 12.62 5.39 7.99
C ALA A 67 12.45 5.69 6.51
N THR A 68 12.95 4.78 5.66
CA THR A 68 12.78 4.84 4.21
C THR A 68 12.24 3.51 3.72
N VAL A 69 11.65 3.51 2.52
CA VAL A 69 11.06 2.32 1.91
C VAL A 69 11.64 2.16 0.52
N LYS A 70 12.06 0.93 0.21
CA LYS A 70 12.52 0.60 -1.15
C LYS A 70 11.45 -0.14 -1.93
N ASP A 71 11.58 -0.19 -3.24
CA ASP A 71 10.67 -0.92 -4.10
C ASP A 71 10.83 -2.43 -3.92
N GLY A 72 9.75 -3.15 -4.16
CA GLY A 72 9.74 -4.60 -4.04
C GLY A 72 8.50 -5.21 -4.68
N ARG A 73 8.07 -6.32 -4.15
CA ARG A 73 6.93 -7.11 -4.63
C ARG A 73 5.99 -7.46 -3.48
N LEU A 74 4.82 -7.99 -3.80
CA LEU A 74 3.82 -8.31 -2.77
C LEU A 74 4.34 -9.29 -1.71
N ALA A 75 5.22 -10.22 -2.10
CA ALA A 75 5.84 -11.16 -1.15
C ALA A 75 6.68 -10.46 -0.06
N ASP A 76 7.03 -9.20 -0.26
CA ASP A 76 7.86 -8.43 0.67
C ASP A 76 7.04 -7.69 1.73
N VAL A 77 5.71 -7.67 1.61
CA VAL A 77 4.83 -6.93 2.53
C VAL A 77 4.87 -7.55 3.93
N ALA A 78 4.64 -8.86 4.03
CA ALA A 78 4.63 -9.53 5.32
C ALA A 78 5.98 -9.46 6.05
N PRO A 79 7.13 -9.67 5.39
CA PRO A 79 8.42 -9.43 6.04
C PRO A 79 8.58 -8.01 6.59
N SER A 80 8.08 -7.01 5.85
CA SER A 80 8.13 -5.63 6.29
C SER A 80 7.28 -5.39 7.54
N ILE A 81 6.09 -6.00 7.61
CA ILE A 81 5.21 -5.92 8.78
C ILE A 81 5.87 -6.56 10.00
N LEU A 82 6.47 -7.74 9.83
CA LEU A 82 7.16 -8.42 10.92
C LEU A 82 8.32 -7.58 11.46
N HIS A 83 9.06 -6.91 10.59
CA HIS A 83 10.13 -6.00 10.98
C HIS A 83 9.61 -4.86 11.88
N ILE A 84 8.49 -4.24 11.49
CA ILE A 84 7.86 -3.17 12.27
C ILE A 84 7.45 -3.69 13.66
N MET A 85 6.94 -4.91 13.72
CA MET A 85 6.48 -5.53 14.96
C MET A 85 7.62 -6.07 15.83
N GLY A 86 8.86 -6.05 15.33
CA GLY A 86 10.01 -6.60 16.05
C GLY A 86 10.02 -8.12 16.12
N LEU A 87 9.37 -8.79 15.16
CA LEU A 87 9.28 -10.25 15.11
C LEU A 87 10.22 -10.81 14.05
N GLU A 88 10.72 -12.03 14.30
CA GLU A 88 11.58 -12.73 13.34
C GLU A 88 10.79 -13.19 12.12
N GLN A 89 11.43 -13.11 10.96
CA GLN A 89 10.87 -13.64 9.72
C GLN A 89 11.07 -15.15 9.68
N PRO A 90 9.98 -15.95 9.48
CA PRO A 90 10.12 -17.41 9.32
C PRO A 90 10.98 -17.77 8.10
N ALA A 91 11.68 -18.90 8.17
CA ALA A 91 12.53 -19.38 7.08
C ALA A 91 11.74 -19.65 5.78
N ASP A 92 10.48 -20.04 5.90
CA ASP A 92 9.61 -20.31 4.74
C ASP A 92 9.13 -19.04 4.05
N MET A 93 9.28 -17.88 4.69
CA MET A 93 8.91 -16.59 4.12
C MET A 93 10.11 -16.03 3.34
N THR A 94 10.00 -16.03 2.02
CA THR A 94 11.15 -15.75 1.12
C THR A 94 11.29 -14.29 0.70
N GLY A 95 10.30 -13.44 1.03
CA GLY A 95 10.36 -12.02 0.71
C GLY A 95 11.38 -11.27 1.55
N GLU A 96 11.63 -10.01 1.19
CA GLU A 96 12.58 -9.13 1.88
C GLU A 96 11.86 -7.99 2.57
N CYS A 97 12.37 -7.53 3.71
CA CYS A 97 11.88 -6.31 4.34
C CYS A 97 12.19 -5.10 3.45
N LEU A 98 11.19 -4.29 3.17
CA LEU A 98 11.34 -3.08 2.35
C LEU A 98 11.64 -1.83 3.17
N ILE A 99 11.53 -1.91 4.47
CA ILE A 99 11.69 -0.77 5.37
C ILE A 99 13.13 -0.71 5.87
N GLN A 100 13.73 0.48 5.75
CA GLN A 100 15.06 0.79 6.26
C GLN A 100 14.92 1.93 7.26
N ASP A 101 15.33 1.69 8.47
CA ASP A 101 15.25 2.66 9.58
C ASP A 101 16.58 2.89 10.31
#